data_fe08676788562229b8d69169a454588f
#
_entry.id   fe08676788562229b8d69169a454588f
#
_cell.length_a   1.000
_cell.length_b   1.000
_cell.length_c   1.000
_cell.angle_alpha   90.00
_cell.angle_beta   90.00
_cell.angle_gamma   90.00
#
_symmetry.space_group_name_H-M   'P 1'
#
loop_
_entity.id
_entity.type
_entity.pdbx_description
1 polymer ?
#
loop_
_entity_poly.entity_id
_entity_poly.type
_entity_poly.pdbx_seq_one_letter_code
_entity_poly.pdbx_strand_id
1 'polypeptide(L)'
;MAILLIAEHDNASLSDQTAKALSAAFQIGSDVDVLVAGKGAKGAADAAAKLKGVRKVLLAEADELSERLAEPTAALVVSLAGSYDAIVAPATSSGKNVAPRVAALLDVAQVSEIIEVISPDTFKRPIYAGNAIQTVQATDAKKVITVRTASFSAAPEGGSAPVETVGAAANPGLSSFVENKLSENDRPELTSAKIIISGGRALGSSEKFQEVILPVADKLGAAVGASRAAVDAGYAPNDWQVGQTGKVVAPDLYIAVGISGAIQHLAGMKDSKVIVAINKDEEAPIFQVADYGLVGDLFVILPELQKAL
;
A
#
# COMPACT_ATOMS: atom_id res chain seq x y z
N MET A 1 14.95 -13.04 -16.79
CA MET A 1 15.32 -12.28 -15.59
C MET A 1 14.57 -12.91 -14.43
N ALA A 2 15.30 -13.40 -13.44
CA ALA A 2 14.72 -14.04 -12.26
C ALA A 2 14.39 -12.98 -11.19
N ILE A 3 13.19 -13.02 -10.65
CA ILE A 3 12.67 -12.02 -9.72
C ILE A 3 12.23 -12.69 -8.42
N LEU A 4 12.63 -12.13 -7.30
CA LEU A 4 12.09 -12.45 -5.99
C LEU A 4 11.10 -11.36 -5.57
N LEU A 5 9.82 -11.70 -5.50
CA LEU A 5 8.78 -10.83 -4.98
C LEU A 5 8.56 -11.13 -3.50
N ILE A 6 8.78 -10.13 -2.65
CA ILE A 6 8.47 -10.22 -1.21
C ILE A 6 6.97 -10.02 -1.04
N ALA A 7 6.28 -11.03 -0.49
CA ALA A 7 4.85 -10.96 -0.27
C ALA A 7 4.48 -10.03 0.89
N GLU A 8 3.40 -9.30 0.75
CA GLU A 8 2.69 -8.63 1.86
C GLU A 8 1.59 -9.55 2.37
N HIS A 9 1.57 -9.84 3.67
CA HIS A 9 0.62 -10.75 4.31
C HIS A 9 0.54 -10.46 5.81
N ASP A 10 -0.44 -11.04 6.50
CA ASP A 10 -0.63 -10.95 7.95
C ASP A 10 -0.28 -12.25 8.69
N ASN A 11 0.50 -13.12 8.08
CA ASN A 11 0.79 -14.52 8.39
C ASN A 11 -0.36 -15.48 7.98
N ALA A 12 -1.63 -15.15 8.19
CA ALA A 12 -2.76 -16.03 7.84
C ALA A 12 -3.19 -15.88 6.37
N SER A 13 -3.29 -14.63 5.91
CA SER A 13 -3.83 -14.27 4.60
C SER A 13 -2.83 -13.45 3.75
N LEU A 14 -2.91 -13.65 2.43
CA LEU A 14 -2.13 -12.88 1.46
C LEU A 14 -2.84 -11.54 1.19
N SER A 15 -2.08 -10.45 1.23
CA SER A 15 -2.61 -9.14 0.86
C SER A 15 -2.73 -8.98 -0.66
N ASP A 16 -3.79 -8.30 -1.12
CA ASP A 16 -3.99 -7.90 -2.52
C ASP A 16 -2.82 -7.06 -3.09
N GLN A 17 -2.09 -6.37 -2.21
CA GLN A 17 -0.88 -5.64 -2.58
C GLN A 17 0.19 -6.55 -3.22
N THR A 18 0.25 -7.81 -2.81
CA THR A 18 1.14 -8.82 -3.42
C THR A 18 0.74 -9.10 -4.86
N ALA A 19 -0.55 -9.32 -5.13
CA ALA A 19 -1.04 -9.59 -6.49
C ALA A 19 -0.83 -8.39 -7.43
N LYS A 20 -0.95 -7.16 -6.93
CA LYS A 20 -0.66 -5.93 -7.70
C LYS A 20 0.83 -5.78 -7.97
N ALA A 21 1.70 -6.01 -6.99
CA ALA A 21 3.15 -5.97 -7.19
C ALA A 21 3.64 -7.09 -8.11
N LEU A 22 2.96 -8.25 -8.11
CA LEU A 22 3.23 -9.35 -9.04
C LEU A 22 3.02 -8.95 -10.50
N SER A 23 1.97 -8.18 -10.79
CA SER A 23 1.73 -7.65 -12.15
C SER A 23 2.86 -6.74 -12.62
N ALA A 24 3.42 -5.92 -11.74
CA ALA A 24 4.62 -5.13 -12.05
C ALA A 24 5.85 -6.03 -12.26
N ALA A 25 6.03 -7.04 -11.39
CA ALA A 25 7.14 -7.98 -11.50
C ALA A 25 7.14 -8.72 -12.84
N PHE A 26 5.98 -9.13 -13.36
CA PHE A 26 5.88 -9.75 -14.69
C PHE A 26 6.25 -8.83 -15.87
N GLN A 27 6.13 -7.53 -15.70
CA GLN A 27 6.61 -6.57 -16.71
C GLN A 27 8.14 -6.41 -16.69
N ILE A 28 8.77 -6.72 -15.54
CA ILE A 28 10.24 -6.69 -15.38
C ILE A 28 10.87 -7.99 -15.89
N GLY A 29 10.24 -9.14 -15.63
CA GLY A 29 10.75 -10.45 -16.06
C GLY A 29 9.73 -11.57 -15.89
N SER A 30 9.98 -12.70 -16.52
CA SER A 30 9.05 -13.84 -16.61
C SER A 30 9.16 -14.83 -15.43
N ASP A 31 10.32 -14.92 -14.79
CA ASP A 31 10.63 -15.96 -13.80
C ASP A 31 10.45 -15.36 -12.39
N VAL A 32 9.20 -15.33 -11.90
CA VAL A 32 8.87 -14.71 -10.61
C VAL A 32 8.62 -15.78 -9.57
N ASP A 33 9.43 -15.74 -8.51
CA ASP A 33 9.21 -16.48 -7.26
C ASP A 33 8.65 -15.53 -6.20
N VAL A 34 7.74 -16.03 -5.38
CA VAL A 34 7.14 -15.25 -4.29
C VAL A 34 7.69 -15.74 -2.96
N LEU A 35 8.30 -14.84 -2.19
CA LEU A 35 8.76 -15.13 -0.82
C LEU A 35 7.65 -14.79 0.18
N VAL A 36 7.22 -15.78 0.94
CA VAL A 36 6.35 -15.64 2.11
C VAL A 36 7.15 -15.96 3.35
N ALA A 37 7.44 -14.94 4.16
CA ALA A 37 8.30 -15.03 5.34
C ALA A 37 7.52 -14.63 6.59
N GLY A 38 7.31 -15.57 7.53
CA GLY A 38 6.49 -15.31 8.71
C GLY A 38 6.50 -16.49 9.70
N LYS A 39 5.44 -16.56 10.50
CA LYS A 39 5.15 -17.68 11.40
C LYS A 39 3.70 -18.13 11.21
N GLY A 40 3.49 -19.41 10.91
CA GLY A 40 2.15 -19.93 10.56
C GLY A 40 1.66 -19.35 9.22
N ALA A 41 2.58 -19.01 8.30
CA ALA A 41 2.30 -18.29 7.07
C ALA A 41 1.91 -19.21 5.88
N LYS A 42 1.66 -20.49 6.14
CA LYS A 42 1.27 -21.46 5.11
C LYS A 42 0.03 -21.02 4.33
N GLY A 43 -1.01 -20.47 5.00
CA GLY A 43 -2.23 -19.98 4.34
C GLY A 43 -1.94 -18.90 3.30
N ALA A 44 -1.08 -17.92 3.63
CA ALA A 44 -0.62 -16.90 2.71
C ALA A 44 0.20 -17.46 1.55
N ALA A 45 1.07 -18.47 1.81
CA ALA A 45 1.84 -19.15 0.77
C ALA A 45 0.94 -19.94 -0.20
N ASP A 46 -0.04 -20.67 0.32
CA ASP A 46 -1.02 -21.40 -0.49
C ASP A 46 -1.88 -20.45 -1.36
N ALA A 47 -2.18 -19.25 -0.85
CA ALA A 47 -2.85 -18.19 -1.63
C ALA A 47 -1.94 -17.61 -2.72
N ALA A 48 -0.67 -17.34 -2.41
CA ALA A 48 0.31 -16.86 -3.38
C ALA A 48 0.52 -17.88 -4.52
N ALA A 49 0.49 -19.19 -4.21
CA ALA A 49 0.64 -20.26 -5.20
C ALA A 49 -0.51 -20.32 -6.21
N LYS A 50 -1.69 -19.75 -5.87
CA LYS A 50 -2.84 -19.66 -6.78
C LYS A 50 -2.77 -18.47 -7.74
N LEU A 51 -1.86 -17.53 -7.56
CA LEU A 51 -1.69 -16.42 -8.49
C LEU A 51 -1.09 -16.92 -9.80
N LYS A 52 -1.70 -16.50 -10.90
CA LYS A 52 -1.30 -16.96 -12.24
C LYS A 52 0.10 -16.47 -12.60
N GLY A 53 0.94 -17.39 -13.06
CA GLY A 53 2.28 -17.08 -13.56
C GLY A 53 3.38 -17.12 -12.50
N VAL A 54 3.06 -17.28 -11.23
CA VAL A 54 4.07 -17.52 -10.18
C VAL A 54 4.79 -18.84 -10.50
N ARG A 55 6.12 -18.80 -10.53
CA ARG A 55 6.95 -19.97 -10.84
C ARG A 55 6.98 -20.93 -9.65
N LYS A 56 7.25 -20.39 -8.46
CA LYS A 56 7.18 -21.09 -7.17
C LYS A 56 7.00 -20.12 -6.02
N VAL A 57 6.56 -20.60 -4.89
CA VAL A 57 6.49 -19.88 -3.62
C VAL A 57 7.57 -20.41 -2.69
N LEU A 58 8.37 -19.52 -2.13
CA LEU A 58 9.34 -19.83 -1.08
C LEU A 58 8.70 -19.49 0.27
N LEU A 59 8.45 -20.52 1.10
CA LEU A 59 7.91 -20.36 2.43
C LEU A 59 9.03 -20.46 3.46
N ALA A 60 9.30 -19.37 4.17
CA ALA A 60 10.21 -19.30 5.31
C ALA A 60 9.44 -19.12 6.60
N GLU A 61 9.46 -20.11 7.49
CA GLU A 61 8.77 -20.05 8.77
C GLU A 61 9.76 -20.10 9.93
N ALA A 62 9.72 -19.06 10.78
CA ALA A 62 10.53 -18.96 11.99
C ALA A 62 9.91 -17.97 12.97
N ASP A 63 10.24 -18.11 14.27
CA ASP A 63 9.75 -17.21 15.31
C ASP A 63 10.21 -15.76 15.09
N GLU A 64 11.43 -15.56 14.65
CA GLU A 64 12.02 -14.25 14.36
C GLU A 64 11.36 -13.54 13.15
N LEU A 65 10.61 -14.26 12.33
CA LEU A 65 9.88 -13.71 11.18
C LEU A 65 8.42 -13.39 11.49
N SER A 66 7.92 -13.75 12.69
CA SER A 66 6.50 -13.61 13.06
C SER A 66 5.98 -12.19 12.89
N GLU A 67 6.74 -11.20 13.33
CA GLU A 67 6.37 -9.78 13.30
C GLU A 67 6.93 -9.02 12.10
N ARG A 68 7.56 -9.74 11.17
CA ARG A 68 8.10 -9.23 9.90
C ARG A 68 9.03 -8.01 10.09
N LEU A 69 9.84 -8.03 11.15
CA LEU A 69 10.86 -7.02 11.39
C LEU A 69 11.83 -6.94 10.21
N ALA A 70 12.29 -5.74 9.91
CA ALA A 70 13.11 -5.51 8.72
C ALA A 70 14.45 -6.24 8.75
N GLU A 71 15.07 -6.34 9.93
CA GLU A 71 16.40 -6.92 10.06
C GLU A 71 16.43 -8.41 9.76
N PRO A 72 15.63 -9.29 10.38
CA PRO A 72 15.62 -10.71 10.04
C PRO A 72 15.07 -10.97 8.64
N THR A 73 14.04 -10.19 8.20
CA THR A 73 13.49 -10.34 6.85
C THR A 73 14.51 -9.97 5.78
N ALA A 74 15.24 -8.86 5.95
CA ALA A 74 16.27 -8.45 5.00
C ALA A 74 17.46 -9.46 4.98
N ALA A 75 17.86 -10.02 6.12
CA ALA A 75 18.88 -11.05 6.17
C ALA A 75 18.48 -12.29 5.35
N LEU A 76 17.23 -12.73 5.47
CA LEU A 76 16.67 -13.82 4.67
C LEU A 76 16.70 -13.48 3.17
N VAL A 77 16.18 -12.30 2.79
CA VAL A 77 16.15 -11.87 1.38
C VAL A 77 17.55 -11.83 0.79
N VAL A 78 18.51 -11.28 1.51
CA VAL A 78 19.94 -11.21 1.08
C VAL A 78 20.52 -12.61 0.89
N SER A 79 20.22 -13.57 1.77
CA SER A 79 20.69 -14.96 1.64
C SER A 79 20.17 -15.65 0.38
N LEU A 80 18.98 -15.26 -0.11
CA LEU A 80 18.36 -15.79 -1.34
C LEU A 80 18.78 -15.00 -2.60
N ALA A 81 19.23 -13.75 -2.44
CA ALA A 81 19.47 -12.80 -3.53
C ALA A 81 20.42 -13.29 -4.62
N GLY A 82 21.33 -14.25 -4.29
CA GLY A 82 22.27 -14.83 -5.26
C GLY A 82 21.60 -15.39 -6.53
N SER A 83 20.38 -15.90 -6.40
CA SER A 83 19.61 -16.56 -7.46
C SER A 83 18.70 -15.62 -8.26
N TYR A 84 18.67 -14.33 -7.94
CA TYR A 84 17.73 -13.38 -8.53
C TYR A 84 18.45 -12.14 -9.09
N ASP A 85 17.93 -11.62 -10.19
CA ASP A 85 18.38 -10.39 -10.82
C ASP A 85 17.68 -9.16 -10.23
N ALA A 86 16.44 -9.33 -9.76
CA ALA A 86 15.67 -8.27 -9.13
C ALA A 86 14.93 -8.77 -7.88
N ILE A 87 14.84 -7.88 -6.89
CA ILE A 87 14.06 -8.04 -5.67
C ILE A 87 12.98 -6.98 -5.70
N VAL A 88 11.73 -7.41 -5.63
CA VAL A 88 10.56 -6.54 -5.75
C VAL A 88 9.73 -6.64 -4.46
N ALA A 89 9.23 -5.52 -3.97
CA ALA A 89 8.31 -5.48 -2.84
C ALA A 89 7.16 -4.50 -3.13
N PRO A 90 5.94 -4.72 -2.61
CA PRO A 90 4.92 -3.68 -2.56
C PRO A 90 5.43 -2.48 -1.75
N ALA A 91 5.09 -1.26 -2.15
CA ALA A 91 5.45 -0.04 -1.42
C ALA A 91 4.54 0.19 -0.19
N THR A 92 4.31 -0.85 0.58
CA THR A 92 3.64 -0.84 1.89
C THR A 92 4.59 -0.40 3.00
N SER A 93 4.10 -0.27 4.23
CA SER A 93 4.96 0.01 5.39
C SER A 93 6.06 -1.04 5.55
N SER A 94 5.71 -2.34 5.39
CA SER A 94 6.68 -3.44 5.44
C SER A 94 7.70 -3.37 4.31
N GLY A 95 7.22 -3.24 3.06
CA GLY A 95 8.12 -3.18 1.90
C GLY A 95 9.06 -1.98 1.94
N LYS A 96 8.57 -0.82 2.38
CA LYS A 96 9.40 0.40 2.55
C LYS A 96 10.39 0.30 3.71
N ASN A 97 10.16 -0.59 4.67
CA ASN A 97 11.07 -0.85 5.77
C ASN A 97 12.14 -1.89 5.39
N VAL A 98 11.76 -2.94 4.67
CA VAL A 98 12.66 -4.05 4.30
C VAL A 98 13.54 -3.72 3.09
N ALA A 99 12.97 -3.19 2.01
CA ALA A 99 13.68 -3.04 0.74
C ALA A 99 14.92 -2.12 0.80
N PRO A 100 14.91 -0.96 1.47
CA PRO A 100 16.11 -0.12 1.54
C PRO A 100 17.24 -0.78 2.34
N ARG A 101 16.92 -1.61 3.34
CA ARG A 101 17.90 -2.39 4.07
C ARG A 101 18.50 -3.49 3.19
N VAL A 102 17.68 -4.19 2.39
CA VAL A 102 18.15 -5.17 1.41
C VAL A 102 19.09 -4.51 0.41
N ALA A 103 18.71 -3.34 -0.15
CA ALA A 103 19.53 -2.61 -1.11
C ALA A 103 20.88 -2.22 -0.52
N ALA A 104 20.90 -1.69 0.71
CA ALA A 104 22.12 -1.32 1.41
C ALA A 104 23.02 -2.52 1.69
N LEU A 105 22.47 -3.67 2.09
CA LEU A 105 23.25 -4.89 2.35
C LEU A 105 23.81 -5.52 1.06
N LEU A 106 23.17 -5.30 -0.08
CA LEU A 106 23.64 -5.75 -1.39
C LEU A 106 24.54 -4.73 -2.10
N ASP A 107 24.72 -3.55 -1.50
CA ASP A 107 25.49 -2.42 -2.07
C ASP A 107 24.95 -1.98 -3.44
N VAL A 108 23.62 -1.84 -3.56
CA VAL A 108 22.93 -1.40 -4.78
C VAL A 108 21.94 -0.29 -4.49
N ALA A 109 21.58 0.49 -5.52
CA ALA A 109 20.54 1.50 -5.41
C ALA A 109 19.14 0.86 -5.35
N GLN A 110 18.22 1.50 -4.61
CA GLN A 110 16.81 1.16 -4.64
C GLN A 110 16.05 2.10 -5.58
N VAL A 111 15.19 1.55 -6.43
CA VAL A 111 14.17 2.31 -7.16
C VAL A 111 12.85 2.27 -6.39
N SER A 112 12.48 3.40 -5.79
CA SER A 112 11.32 3.47 -4.90
C SER A 112 10.05 3.82 -5.65
N GLU A 113 8.93 3.16 -5.30
CA GLU A 113 7.56 3.52 -5.69
C GLU A 113 7.35 3.64 -7.19
N ILE A 114 7.79 2.66 -7.97
CA ILE A 114 7.54 2.66 -9.41
C ILE A 114 6.04 2.62 -9.70
N ILE A 115 5.62 3.36 -10.74
CA ILE A 115 4.24 3.43 -11.24
C ILE A 115 4.10 2.85 -12.65
N GLU A 116 5.22 2.64 -13.35
CA GLU A 116 5.25 2.09 -14.70
C GLU A 116 6.61 1.40 -14.94
N VAL A 117 6.58 0.29 -15.65
CA VAL A 117 7.75 -0.43 -16.14
C VAL A 117 7.89 -0.14 -17.63
N ILE A 118 8.97 0.54 -18.04
CA ILE A 118 9.26 0.83 -19.45
C ILE A 118 10.08 -0.32 -20.08
N SER A 119 11.06 -0.81 -19.32
CA SER A 119 11.89 -1.95 -19.67
C SER A 119 12.35 -2.66 -18.39
N PRO A 120 13.02 -3.83 -18.45
CA PRO A 120 13.47 -4.56 -17.27
C PRO A 120 14.37 -3.78 -16.31
N ASP A 121 14.92 -2.65 -16.75
CA ASP A 121 15.82 -1.80 -15.95
C ASP A 121 15.37 -0.32 -15.88
N THR A 122 14.29 0.05 -16.57
CA THR A 122 13.86 1.45 -16.70
C THR A 122 12.41 1.61 -16.21
N PHE A 123 12.20 2.57 -15.33
CA PHE A 123 10.95 2.73 -14.59
C PHE A 123 10.52 4.19 -14.53
N LYS A 124 9.21 4.43 -14.40
CA LYS A 124 8.70 5.73 -13.97
C LYS A 124 8.34 5.72 -12.50
N ARG A 125 8.64 6.82 -11.82
CA ARG A 125 8.31 7.04 -10.41
C ARG A 125 7.89 8.48 -10.15
N PRO A 126 6.96 8.74 -9.23
CA PRO A 126 6.62 10.09 -8.82
C PRO A 126 7.69 10.67 -7.90
N ILE A 127 7.96 11.96 -8.08
CA ILE A 127 8.80 12.80 -7.21
C ILE A 127 8.06 14.09 -6.89
N TYR A 128 8.55 14.89 -5.93
CA TYR A 128 7.88 16.12 -5.47
C TYR A 128 6.39 15.92 -5.16
N ALA A 129 6.10 14.89 -4.31
CA ALA A 129 4.73 14.51 -3.94
C ALA A 129 3.82 14.19 -5.14
N GLY A 130 4.39 13.69 -6.23
CA GLY A 130 3.66 13.32 -7.46
C GLY A 130 3.42 14.46 -8.43
N ASN A 131 3.99 15.65 -8.21
CA ASN A 131 3.91 16.77 -9.17
C ASN A 131 4.82 16.57 -10.38
N ALA A 132 5.81 15.71 -10.27
CA ALA A 132 6.66 15.33 -11.39
C ALA A 132 6.79 13.80 -11.45
N ILE A 133 6.90 13.29 -12.66
CA ILE A 133 7.19 11.89 -12.94
C ILE A 133 8.61 11.80 -13.49
N GLN A 134 9.45 11.05 -12.78
CA GLN A 134 10.83 10.81 -13.16
C GLN A 134 10.95 9.46 -13.85
N THR A 135 11.63 9.42 -15.01
CA THR A 135 12.11 8.17 -15.61
C THR A 135 13.51 7.89 -15.06
N VAL A 136 13.71 6.69 -14.52
CA VAL A 136 14.99 6.25 -13.94
C VAL A 136 15.42 4.94 -14.59
N GLN A 137 16.72 4.77 -14.82
CA GLN A 137 17.33 3.51 -15.21
C GLN A 137 18.19 2.98 -14.08
N ALA A 138 17.95 1.72 -13.68
CA ALA A 138 18.75 1.01 -12.70
C ALA A 138 19.91 0.31 -13.39
N THR A 139 21.12 0.79 -13.20
CA THR A 139 22.34 0.28 -13.86
C THR A 139 23.06 -0.82 -13.06
N ASP A 140 22.68 -1.01 -11.80
CA ASP A 140 23.25 -2.05 -10.94
C ASP A 140 22.94 -3.45 -11.48
N ALA A 141 23.83 -4.40 -11.20
CA ALA A 141 23.64 -5.80 -11.61
C ALA A 141 22.39 -6.43 -10.98
N LYS A 142 22.12 -6.10 -9.72
CA LYS A 142 20.89 -6.47 -9.02
C LYS A 142 20.01 -5.23 -8.80
N LYS A 143 18.71 -5.39 -8.94
CA LYS A 143 17.74 -4.30 -8.76
C LYS A 143 16.91 -4.53 -7.52
N VAL A 144 16.75 -3.51 -6.69
CA VAL A 144 15.82 -3.51 -5.57
C VAL A 144 14.74 -2.46 -5.83
N ILE A 145 13.48 -2.90 -5.89
CA ILE A 145 12.39 -2.09 -6.41
C ILE A 145 11.20 -2.16 -5.44
N THR A 146 10.63 -1.02 -5.11
CA THR A 146 9.29 -1.00 -4.48
C THR A 146 8.25 -0.51 -5.47
N VAL A 147 7.08 -1.18 -5.47
CA VAL A 147 5.98 -0.96 -6.42
C VAL A 147 4.87 -0.17 -5.76
N ARG A 148 4.46 0.96 -6.34
CA ARG A 148 3.23 1.66 -5.96
C ARG A 148 2.04 0.85 -6.48
N THR A 149 1.49 0.02 -5.64
CA THR A 149 0.47 -0.98 -6.00
C THR A 149 -0.84 -0.37 -6.51
N ALA A 150 -1.15 0.88 -6.13
CA ALA A 150 -2.27 1.65 -6.67
C ALA A 150 -2.20 1.84 -8.20
N SER A 151 -1.00 1.78 -8.79
CA SER A 151 -0.78 1.98 -10.23
C SER A 151 -0.85 0.69 -11.07
N PHE A 152 -1.07 -0.46 -10.43
CA PHE A 152 -1.09 -1.76 -11.11
C PHE A 152 -2.35 -2.55 -10.76
N SER A 153 -2.94 -3.22 -11.75
CA SER A 153 -4.03 -4.16 -11.53
C SER A 153 -3.51 -5.41 -10.84
N ALA A 154 -4.34 -6.05 -10.01
CA ALA A 154 -3.98 -7.31 -9.37
C ALA A 154 -3.80 -8.43 -10.41
N ALA A 155 -2.78 -9.26 -10.25
CA ALA A 155 -2.62 -10.48 -11.02
C ALA A 155 -3.80 -11.42 -10.73
N PRO A 156 -4.37 -12.07 -11.75
CA PRO A 156 -5.50 -12.97 -11.56
C PRO A 156 -5.07 -14.27 -10.87
N GLU A 157 -6.03 -14.94 -10.26
CA GLU A 157 -5.89 -16.33 -9.82
C GLU A 157 -5.91 -17.30 -11.01
N GLY A 158 -5.65 -18.59 -10.73
CA GLY A 158 -5.65 -19.67 -11.72
C GLY A 158 -4.26 -20.31 -11.89
N GLY A 159 -3.32 -19.98 -11.01
CA GLY A 159 -2.04 -20.65 -10.87
C GLY A 159 -2.09 -21.89 -9.96
N SER A 160 -1.01 -22.67 -9.98
CA SER A 160 -0.79 -23.82 -9.10
C SER A 160 0.72 -24.02 -8.87
N ALA A 161 1.38 -22.96 -8.44
CA ALA A 161 2.82 -22.98 -8.19
C ALA A 161 3.18 -23.91 -7.03
N PRO A 162 4.32 -24.63 -7.08
CA PRO A 162 4.81 -25.39 -5.94
C PRO A 162 5.20 -24.45 -4.80
N VAL A 163 4.93 -24.88 -3.56
CA VAL A 163 5.40 -24.23 -2.34
C VAL A 163 6.62 -24.98 -1.83
N GLU A 164 7.77 -24.32 -1.80
CA GLU A 164 9.04 -24.86 -1.32
C GLU A 164 9.38 -24.23 0.03
N THR A 165 9.65 -25.03 1.04
CA THR A 165 10.14 -24.54 2.33
C THR A 165 11.61 -24.18 2.22
N VAL A 166 11.95 -22.98 2.70
CA VAL A 166 13.35 -22.50 2.82
C VAL A 166 13.66 -22.18 4.27
N GLY A 167 14.92 -22.37 4.64
CA GLY A 167 15.38 -22.03 6.00
C GLY A 167 15.38 -20.52 6.23
N ALA A 168 15.07 -20.09 7.44
CA ALA A 168 15.31 -18.71 7.86
C ALA A 168 16.80 -18.41 7.92
N ALA A 169 17.18 -17.17 7.65
CA ALA A 169 18.54 -16.69 7.89
C ALA A 169 18.75 -16.44 9.39
N ALA A 170 20.00 -16.43 9.83
CA ALA A 170 20.32 -16.08 11.21
C ALA A 170 19.81 -14.66 11.54
N ASN A 171 19.09 -14.54 12.66
CA ASN A 171 18.61 -13.25 13.14
C ASN A 171 19.81 -12.39 13.56
N PRO A 172 19.99 -11.18 12.99
CA PRO A 172 21.10 -10.31 13.36
C PRO A 172 20.99 -9.71 14.77
N GLY A 173 19.85 -9.87 15.46
CA GLY A 173 19.64 -9.43 16.83
C GLY A 173 19.68 -7.91 17.04
N LEU A 174 19.38 -7.12 16.01
CA LEU A 174 19.46 -5.66 16.03
C LEU A 174 18.16 -4.98 16.47
N SER A 175 17.05 -5.69 16.41
CA SER A 175 15.74 -5.22 16.83
C SER A 175 14.95 -6.32 17.52
N SER A 176 13.99 -5.94 18.36
CA SER A 176 13.05 -6.85 19.01
C SER A 176 11.66 -6.27 18.95
N PHE A 177 10.68 -7.14 18.74
CA PHE A 177 9.27 -6.76 18.81
C PHE A 177 8.88 -6.49 20.26
N VAL A 178 8.08 -5.45 20.49
CA VAL A 178 7.55 -5.10 21.82
C VAL A 178 6.05 -5.34 21.87
N GLU A 179 5.30 -4.64 21.05
CA GLU A 179 3.84 -4.76 21.00
C GLU A 179 3.27 -4.19 19.69
N ASN A 180 2.10 -4.66 19.29
CA ASN A 180 1.25 -4.02 18.28
C ASN A 180 0.14 -3.22 18.99
N LYS A 181 -0.05 -1.97 18.60
CA LYS A 181 -1.20 -1.15 18.98
C LYS A 181 -2.11 -1.01 17.77
N LEU A 182 -3.00 -1.98 17.60
CA LEU A 182 -3.95 -2.01 16.51
C LEU A 182 -5.23 -1.27 16.91
N SER A 183 -5.80 -0.49 16.00
CA SER A 183 -7.18 -0.03 16.11
C SER A 183 -8.10 -1.16 15.67
N GLU A 184 -9.09 -1.50 16.50
CA GLU A 184 -10.17 -2.40 16.09
C GLU A 184 -11.07 -1.68 15.09
N ASN A 185 -11.18 -2.20 13.88
CA ASN A 185 -12.00 -1.63 12.84
C ASN A 185 -12.58 -2.73 11.95
N ASP A 186 -13.90 -2.85 11.94
CA ASP A 186 -14.63 -3.83 11.12
C ASP A 186 -14.82 -3.35 9.66
N ARG A 187 -14.33 -2.16 9.31
CA ARG A 187 -14.46 -1.60 7.95
C ARG A 187 -13.36 -2.08 7.02
N PRO A 188 -13.59 -2.03 5.68
CA PRO A 188 -12.58 -2.39 4.70
C PRO A 188 -11.27 -1.63 4.92
N GLU A 189 -10.15 -2.28 4.65
CA GLU A 189 -8.82 -1.66 4.66
C GLU A 189 -8.69 -0.60 3.56
N LEU A 190 -8.15 0.57 3.90
CA LEU A 190 -7.99 1.70 2.98
C LEU A 190 -7.25 1.33 1.69
N THR A 191 -6.23 0.48 1.78
CA THR A 191 -5.37 0.14 0.62
C THR A 191 -6.03 -0.81 -0.38
N SER A 192 -7.13 -1.47 0.00
CA SER A 192 -7.87 -2.43 -0.84
C SER A 192 -9.33 -2.03 -1.09
N ALA A 193 -9.84 -1.03 -0.36
CA ALA A 193 -11.23 -0.59 -0.46
C ALA A 193 -11.56 -0.02 -1.85
N LYS A 194 -12.74 -0.36 -2.36
CA LYS A 194 -13.27 0.21 -3.62
C LYS A 194 -13.90 1.59 -3.43
N ILE A 195 -14.41 1.86 -2.24
CA ILE A 195 -15.02 3.15 -1.88
C ILE A 195 -14.33 3.65 -0.61
N ILE A 196 -13.92 4.90 -0.62
CA ILE A 196 -13.33 5.58 0.54
C ILE A 196 -14.07 6.89 0.77
N ILE A 197 -14.45 7.14 2.01
CA ILE A 197 -14.87 8.46 2.47
C ILE A 197 -13.83 8.99 3.46
N SER A 198 -13.35 10.20 3.23
CA SER A 198 -12.23 10.76 4.01
C SER A 198 -12.59 12.12 4.59
N GLY A 199 -12.36 12.27 5.90
CA GLY A 199 -12.67 13.47 6.64
C GLY A 199 -11.47 14.40 6.85
N GLY A 200 -11.71 15.70 6.70
CA GLY A 200 -10.72 16.74 6.93
C GLY A 200 -10.86 17.44 8.29
N ARG A 201 -9.96 18.38 8.58
CA ARG A 201 -9.97 19.19 9.81
C ARG A 201 -11.24 20.05 9.94
N ALA A 202 -11.96 20.31 8.86
CA ALA A 202 -13.22 21.07 8.87
C ALA A 202 -14.34 20.39 9.67
N LEU A 203 -14.21 19.10 10.02
CA LEU A 203 -15.13 18.38 10.90
C LEU A 203 -15.10 18.89 12.35
N GLY A 204 -14.00 19.48 12.80
CA GLY A 204 -13.89 20.25 14.05
C GLY A 204 -13.66 19.44 15.31
N SER A 205 -14.08 18.18 15.41
CA SER A 205 -13.80 17.29 16.54
C SER A 205 -13.88 15.82 16.15
N SER A 206 -13.41 14.93 17.05
CA SER A 206 -13.52 13.47 16.88
C SER A 206 -14.97 13.01 16.89
N GLU A 207 -15.79 13.56 17.78
CA GLU A 207 -17.20 13.23 17.91
C GLU A 207 -17.95 13.56 16.62
N LYS A 208 -17.74 14.78 16.09
CA LYS A 208 -18.36 15.20 14.82
C LYS A 208 -17.83 14.39 13.63
N PHE A 209 -16.54 14.02 13.64
CA PHE A 209 -15.98 13.15 12.62
C PHE A 209 -16.75 11.81 12.60
N GLN A 210 -16.94 11.20 13.76
CA GLN A 210 -17.67 9.94 13.88
C GLN A 210 -19.14 10.09 13.52
N GLU A 211 -19.82 11.13 14.01
CA GLU A 211 -21.25 11.38 13.81
C GLU A 211 -21.62 11.56 12.33
N VAL A 212 -20.76 12.19 11.54
CA VAL A 212 -21.10 12.58 10.15
C VAL A 212 -20.50 11.63 9.11
N ILE A 213 -19.28 11.15 9.34
CA ILE A 213 -18.56 10.29 8.35
C ILE A 213 -19.00 8.84 8.47
N LEU A 214 -19.04 8.28 9.70
CA LEU A 214 -19.27 6.84 9.87
C LEU A 214 -20.61 6.35 9.34
N PRO A 215 -21.74 7.05 9.55
CA PRO A 215 -23.03 6.58 9.03
C PRO A 215 -23.11 6.53 7.49
N VAL A 216 -22.41 7.45 6.80
CA VAL A 216 -22.30 7.43 5.34
C VAL A 216 -21.37 6.30 4.88
N ALA A 217 -20.24 6.12 5.56
CA ALA A 217 -19.32 5.02 5.30
C ALA A 217 -20.00 3.66 5.43
N ASP A 218 -20.78 3.44 6.49
CA ASP A 218 -21.49 2.19 6.75
C ASP A 218 -22.54 1.88 5.66
N LYS A 219 -23.30 2.89 5.20
CA LYS A 219 -24.24 2.71 4.09
C LYS A 219 -23.59 2.38 2.75
N LEU A 220 -22.40 2.92 2.51
CA LEU A 220 -21.64 2.69 1.28
C LEU A 220 -20.77 1.42 1.35
N GLY A 221 -20.62 0.80 2.52
CA GLY A 221 -19.61 -0.23 2.73
C GLY A 221 -18.17 0.31 2.48
N ALA A 222 -17.95 1.58 2.79
CA ALA A 222 -16.73 2.31 2.48
C ALA A 222 -15.69 2.18 3.60
N ALA A 223 -14.41 2.20 3.22
CA ALA A 223 -13.34 2.48 4.16
C ALA A 223 -13.35 3.95 4.58
N VAL A 224 -12.89 4.23 5.79
CA VAL A 224 -12.80 5.59 6.33
C VAL A 224 -11.37 6.05 6.33
N GLY A 225 -11.13 7.19 5.67
CA GLY A 225 -9.85 7.88 5.65
C GLY A 225 -9.90 9.21 6.40
N ALA A 226 -8.73 9.77 6.64
CA ALA A 226 -8.60 11.09 7.25
C ALA A 226 -7.42 11.87 6.65
N SER A 227 -7.54 13.19 6.63
CA SER A 227 -6.38 14.04 6.33
C SER A 227 -5.39 14.02 7.50
N ARG A 228 -4.10 14.27 7.22
CA ARG A 228 -3.09 14.43 8.26
C ARG A 228 -3.50 15.44 9.31
N ALA A 229 -4.07 16.57 8.91
CA ALA A 229 -4.53 17.61 9.83
C ALA A 229 -5.66 17.16 10.76
N ALA A 230 -6.51 16.22 10.34
CA ALA A 230 -7.54 15.62 11.19
C ALA A 230 -6.94 14.61 12.17
N VAL A 231 -5.97 13.82 11.72
CA VAL A 231 -5.22 12.87 12.57
C VAL A 231 -4.39 13.61 13.62
N ASP A 232 -3.61 14.61 13.22
CA ASP A 232 -2.80 15.43 14.13
C ASP A 232 -3.67 16.16 15.18
N ALA A 233 -4.93 16.49 14.84
CA ALA A 233 -5.92 17.07 15.75
C ALA A 233 -6.64 16.03 16.63
N GLY A 234 -6.35 14.74 16.48
CA GLY A 234 -6.95 13.64 17.24
C GLY A 234 -8.38 13.28 16.82
N TYR A 235 -8.83 13.66 15.61
CA TYR A 235 -10.19 13.35 15.15
C TYR A 235 -10.31 11.92 14.63
N ALA A 236 -9.22 11.36 14.14
CA ALA A 236 -9.14 10.02 13.58
C ALA A 236 -7.81 9.34 13.96
N PRO A 237 -7.76 8.01 14.04
CA PRO A 237 -6.54 7.28 14.32
C PRO A 237 -5.53 7.40 13.18
N ASN A 238 -4.24 7.16 13.49
CA ASN A 238 -3.14 7.36 12.55
C ASN A 238 -3.20 6.42 11.32
N ASP A 239 -3.71 5.22 11.49
CA ASP A 239 -3.88 4.22 10.42
C ASP A 239 -4.99 4.58 9.40
N TRP A 240 -5.81 5.61 9.68
CA TRP A 240 -6.77 6.19 8.73
C TRP A 240 -6.16 7.30 7.88
N GLN A 241 -4.92 7.70 8.14
CA GLN A 241 -4.30 8.80 7.39
C GLN A 241 -4.11 8.42 5.93
N VAL A 242 -4.67 9.25 5.03
CA VAL A 242 -4.44 9.23 3.58
C VAL A 242 -3.53 10.38 3.18
N GLY A 243 -2.48 10.10 2.41
CA GLY A 243 -1.55 11.10 1.95
C GLY A 243 -0.14 10.57 1.74
N GLN A 244 0.80 11.46 1.44
CA GLN A 244 2.21 11.15 1.18
C GLN A 244 2.88 10.39 2.33
N THR A 245 2.56 10.74 3.57
CA THR A 245 3.11 10.12 4.80
C THR A 245 2.14 9.14 5.46
N GLY A 246 0.98 8.94 4.87
CA GLY A 246 -0.03 7.95 5.24
C GLY A 246 -0.16 6.85 4.20
N LYS A 247 -1.37 6.33 4.06
CA LYS A 247 -1.70 5.34 3.04
C LYS A 247 -1.91 6.02 1.68
N VAL A 248 -1.39 5.43 0.61
CA VAL A 248 -1.68 5.82 -0.78
C VAL A 248 -2.75 4.88 -1.29
N VAL A 249 -3.84 5.45 -1.79
CA VAL A 249 -5.05 4.75 -2.20
C VAL A 249 -5.47 5.13 -3.61
N ALA A 250 -6.14 4.22 -4.32
CA ALA A 250 -6.75 4.45 -5.62
C ALA A 250 -8.06 3.66 -5.72
N PRO A 251 -9.11 4.05 -4.95
CA PRO A 251 -10.41 3.40 -5.00
C PRO A 251 -11.16 3.72 -6.30
N ASP A 252 -12.26 3.00 -6.53
CA ASP A 252 -13.22 3.36 -7.59
C ASP A 252 -13.92 4.70 -7.29
N LEU A 253 -14.17 4.99 -6.00
CA LEU A 253 -14.76 6.25 -5.54
C LEU A 253 -14.06 6.77 -4.28
N TYR A 254 -13.61 8.01 -4.32
CA TYR A 254 -13.05 8.73 -3.18
C TYR A 254 -13.90 9.96 -2.86
N ILE A 255 -14.49 10.02 -1.67
CA ILE A 255 -15.28 11.15 -1.20
C ILE A 255 -14.47 11.96 -0.21
N ALA A 256 -14.05 13.16 -0.59
CA ALA A 256 -13.24 14.08 0.22
C ALA A 256 -14.14 15.08 0.93
N VAL A 257 -14.28 14.99 2.25
CA VAL A 257 -15.19 15.78 3.06
C VAL A 257 -14.43 16.77 3.93
N GLY A 258 -14.58 18.07 3.65
CA GLY A 258 -13.92 19.12 4.42
C GLY A 258 -12.38 19.06 4.34
N ILE A 259 -11.86 18.55 3.23
CA ILE A 259 -10.42 18.44 2.94
C ILE A 259 -10.03 19.59 2.03
N SER A 260 -8.94 20.29 2.35
CA SER A 260 -8.48 21.45 1.57
C SER A 260 -7.86 21.09 0.22
N GLY A 261 -7.29 19.88 0.08
CA GLY A 261 -6.54 19.51 -1.12
C GLY A 261 -5.07 19.93 -1.07
N ALA A 262 -4.46 19.94 0.13
CA ALA A 262 -3.01 20.09 0.23
C ALA A 262 -2.29 19.01 -0.57
N ILE A 263 -1.19 19.37 -1.21
CA ILE A 263 -0.43 18.50 -2.13
C ILE A 263 -0.05 17.16 -1.51
N GLN A 264 0.23 17.14 -0.20
CA GLN A 264 0.58 15.92 0.54
C GLN A 264 -0.62 14.96 0.65
N HIS A 265 -1.86 15.49 0.74
CA HIS A 265 -3.07 14.67 0.73
C HIS A 265 -3.36 14.17 -0.69
N LEU A 266 -3.27 15.06 -1.69
CA LEU A 266 -3.48 14.71 -3.10
C LEU A 266 -2.53 13.59 -3.55
N ALA A 267 -1.28 13.60 -3.11
CA ALA A 267 -0.30 12.55 -3.40
C ALA A 267 -0.76 11.15 -2.97
N GLY A 268 -1.68 11.07 -2.03
CA GLY A 268 -2.21 9.80 -1.51
C GLY A 268 -3.53 9.36 -2.14
N MET A 269 -4.24 10.20 -2.94
CA MET A 269 -5.59 9.82 -3.42
C MET A 269 -5.91 10.25 -4.85
N LYS A 270 -5.08 11.06 -5.49
CA LYS A 270 -5.36 11.60 -6.83
C LYS A 270 -5.51 10.56 -7.93
N ASP A 271 -5.01 9.33 -7.71
CA ASP A 271 -5.11 8.23 -8.66
C ASP A 271 -6.43 7.45 -8.51
N SER A 272 -7.38 7.94 -7.69
CA SER A 272 -8.75 7.42 -7.57
C SER A 272 -9.50 7.57 -8.90
N LYS A 273 -10.39 6.63 -9.26
CA LYS A 273 -11.11 6.69 -10.55
C LYS A 273 -12.13 7.81 -10.59
N VAL A 274 -12.83 8.02 -9.48
CA VAL A 274 -13.80 9.13 -9.32
C VAL A 274 -13.51 9.80 -7.98
N ILE A 275 -13.40 11.12 -8.00
CA ILE A 275 -13.20 11.95 -6.82
C ILE A 275 -14.39 12.88 -6.66
N VAL A 276 -15.04 12.78 -5.50
CA VAL A 276 -16.11 13.70 -5.08
C VAL A 276 -15.57 14.58 -3.96
N ALA A 277 -15.67 15.91 -4.09
CA ALA A 277 -15.25 16.84 -3.06
C ALA A 277 -16.44 17.59 -2.46
N ILE A 278 -16.48 17.68 -1.12
CA ILE A 278 -17.46 18.47 -0.36
C ILE A 278 -16.67 19.47 0.49
N ASN A 279 -16.79 20.74 0.19
CA ASN A 279 -16.14 21.81 0.93
C ASN A 279 -16.98 23.10 0.88
N LYS A 280 -16.94 23.91 1.94
CA LYS A 280 -17.59 25.22 1.95
C LYS A 280 -16.82 26.31 1.20
N ASP A 281 -15.53 26.12 1.02
CA ASP A 281 -14.61 27.01 0.32
C ASP A 281 -14.53 26.57 -1.15
N GLU A 282 -15.15 27.32 -2.05
CA GLU A 282 -15.17 27.03 -3.49
C GLU A 282 -13.79 27.10 -4.15
N GLU A 283 -12.85 27.84 -3.55
CA GLU A 283 -11.47 27.98 -4.02
C GLU A 283 -10.54 26.89 -3.46
N ALA A 284 -11.06 25.96 -2.66
CA ALA A 284 -10.24 24.88 -2.08
C ALA A 284 -9.57 24.06 -3.19
N PRO A 285 -8.23 23.83 -3.11
CA PRO A 285 -7.48 23.09 -4.13
C PRO A 285 -8.01 21.68 -4.44
N ILE A 286 -8.77 21.07 -3.52
CA ILE A 286 -9.38 19.75 -3.73
C ILE A 286 -10.30 19.74 -4.96
N PHE A 287 -10.96 20.85 -5.29
CA PHE A 287 -11.86 20.95 -6.44
C PHE A 287 -11.11 20.90 -7.78
N GLN A 288 -9.78 21.19 -7.79
CA GLN A 288 -8.99 21.08 -9.03
C GLN A 288 -8.76 19.63 -9.48
N VAL A 289 -8.92 18.67 -8.57
CA VAL A 289 -8.75 17.23 -8.86
C VAL A 289 -10.05 16.45 -8.74
N ALA A 290 -11.14 17.09 -8.30
CA ALA A 290 -12.43 16.45 -8.14
C ALA A 290 -13.18 16.35 -9.47
N ASP A 291 -13.78 15.18 -9.77
CA ASP A 291 -14.69 14.99 -10.88
C ASP A 291 -16.05 15.63 -10.59
N TYR A 292 -16.46 15.63 -9.32
CA TYR A 292 -17.69 16.23 -8.84
C TYR A 292 -17.42 17.05 -7.58
N GLY A 293 -17.91 18.27 -7.54
CA GLY A 293 -17.77 19.19 -6.40
C GLY A 293 -19.13 19.64 -5.86
N LEU A 294 -19.28 19.59 -4.53
CA LEU A 294 -20.40 20.16 -3.81
C LEU A 294 -19.88 21.27 -2.90
N VAL A 295 -20.20 22.53 -3.27
CA VAL A 295 -19.84 23.69 -2.43
C VAL A 295 -20.95 23.91 -1.40
N GLY A 296 -20.65 23.71 -0.11
CA GLY A 296 -21.61 23.87 0.95
C GLY A 296 -21.15 23.31 2.30
N ASP A 297 -22.07 23.40 3.27
CA ASP A 297 -21.82 22.90 4.62
C ASP A 297 -21.91 21.37 4.67
N LEU A 298 -20.79 20.73 5.02
CA LEU A 298 -20.71 19.27 5.14
C LEU A 298 -21.71 18.70 6.19
N PHE A 299 -22.03 19.47 7.23
CA PHE A 299 -23.00 19.07 8.25
C PHE A 299 -24.45 19.07 7.77
N VAL A 300 -24.74 19.70 6.62
CA VAL A 300 -26.02 19.63 5.93
C VAL A 300 -25.98 18.56 4.83
N ILE A 301 -24.94 18.58 4.01
CA ILE A 301 -24.82 17.72 2.83
C ILE A 301 -24.74 16.24 3.20
N LEU A 302 -23.91 15.87 4.20
CA LEU A 302 -23.71 14.45 4.54
C LEU A 302 -24.97 13.78 5.12
N PRO A 303 -25.75 14.41 6.04
CA PRO A 303 -27.03 13.84 6.46
C PRO A 303 -28.05 13.69 5.32
N GLU A 304 -28.06 14.60 4.35
CA GLU A 304 -28.92 14.48 3.15
C GLU A 304 -28.43 13.33 2.25
N LEU A 305 -27.13 13.24 2.01
CA LEU A 305 -26.54 12.13 1.28
C LEU A 305 -26.86 10.80 1.96
N GLN A 306 -26.70 10.72 3.29
CA GLN A 306 -27.05 9.53 4.05
C GLN A 306 -28.52 9.09 3.88
N LYS A 307 -29.45 10.05 3.76
CA LYS A 307 -30.88 9.74 3.52
C LYS A 307 -31.14 9.27 2.09
N ALA A 308 -30.38 9.78 1.12
CA ALA A 308 -30.53 9.46 -0.29
C ALA A 308 -29.92 8.09 -0.69
N LEU A 309 -28.96 7.59 0.10
CA LEU A 309 -28.37 6.25 -0.01
C LEU A 309 -29.25 5.18 0.65
#